data_b4d6e860daf95f4c93208d14637f947b
#
_entry.id   b4d6e860daf95f4c93208d14637f947b
#
_cell.length_a   1.000
_cell.length_b   1.000
_cell.length_c   1.000
_cell.angle_alpha   90.00
_cell.angle_beta   90.00
_cell.angle_gamma   90.00
#
_symmetry.space_group_name_H-M   'P 1'
#
loop_
_entity.id
_entity.type
_entity.pdbx_description
1 polymer ?
#
loop_
_entity_poly.entity_id
_entity_poly.type
_entity_poly.pdbx_seq_one_letter_code
_entity_poly.pdbx_strand_id
1 'polypeptide(L)'
;AINKYELMLIVNPNAEEDRQKEIVDRLRTNVENDGGSIVGIDEWGKRKLAYEIKKESEGVYTVITFTATPQTLAETERVLSITDEVLRFKTTRLKS
;
A
#
# COMPACT_ATOMS: atom_id res chain seq x y z
N ALA A 1 19.42 7.71 -3.07
CA ALA A 1 19.52 6.36 -3.67
C ALA A 1 18.16 5.70 -3.73
N ILE A 2 17.91 4.92 -4.77
CA ILE A 2 16.65 4.18 -4.94
C ILE A 2 16.79 2.82 -4.25
N ASN A 3 15.81 2.50 -3.41
CA ASN A 3 15.76 1.22 -2.71
C ASN A 3 14.54 0.42 -3.15
N LYS A 4 14.56 -0.87 -2.91
CA LYS A 4 13.43 -1.75 -3.19
C LYS A 4 12.65 -2.01 -1.91
N TYR A 5 11.33 -1.86 -1.97
CA TYR A 5 10.44 -2.01 -0.82
C TYR A 5 9.29 -2.96 -1.14
N GLU A 6 8.79 -3.58 -0.09
CA GLU A 6 7.55 -4.36 -0.14
C GLU A 6 6.56 -3.71 0.82
N LEU A 7 5.40 -3.34 0.31
CA LEU A 7 4.33 -2.71 1.08
C LEU A 7 3.16 -3.67 1.18
N MET A 8 2.82 -4.06 2.40
CA MET A 8 1.59 -4.79 2.67
C MET A 8 0.51 -3.76 3.00
N LEU A 9 -0.53 -3.71 2.18
CA LEU A 9 -1.62 -2.75 2.31
C LEU A 9 -2.90 -3.48 2.68
N ILE A 10 -3.58 -3.01 3.72
CA ILE A 10 -4.88 -3.56 4.15
C ILE A 10 -5.91 -2.45 4.01
N VAL A 11 -6.88 -2.67 3.13
CA VAL A 11 -7.93 -1.69 2.83
C VAL A 11 -9.26 -2.18 3.38
N ASN A 12 -10.11 -1.25 3.79
CA ASN A 12 -11.45 -1.54 4.29
C ASN A 12 -12.22 -2.36 3.24
N PRO A 13 -12.78 -3.53 3.62
CA PRO A 13 -13.48 -4.39 2.66
C PRO A 13 -14.78 -3.77 2.14
N ASN A 14 -15.29 -2.76 2.81
CA ASN A 14 -16.50 -2.04 2.37
C ASN A 14 -16.19 -0.92 1.38
N ALA A 15 -14.91 -0.63 1.14
CA ALA A 15 -14.53 0.37 0.14
C ALA A 15 -14.86 -0.16 -1.26
N GLU A 16 -15.35 0.73 -2.12
CA GLU A 16 -15.66 0.36 -3.50
C GLU A 16 -14.39 -0.07 -4.23
N GLU A 17 -14.54 -1.00 -5.16
CA GLU A 17 -13.41 -1.53 -5.93
C GLU A 17 -12.64 -0.42 -6.64
N ASP A 18 -13.36 0.54 -7.21
CA ASP A 18 -12.74 1.68 -7.89
C ASP A 18 -11.88 2.51 -6.93
N ARG A 19 -12.33 2.66 -5.67
CA ARG A 19 -11.57 3.39 -4.66
C ARG A 19 -10.30 2.64 -4.28
N GLN A 20 -10.39 1.31 -4.18
CA GLN A 20 -9.21 0.47 -3.90
C GLN A 20 -8.16 0.63 -5.00
N LYS A 21 -8.60 0.61 -6.27
CA LYS A 21 -7.71 0.83 -7.41
C LYS A 21 -7.08 2.22 -7.40
N GLU A 22 -7.86 3.22 -7.03
CA GLU A 22 -7.38 4.61 -6.94
C GLU A 22 -6.23 4.75 -5.95
N ILE A 23 -6.33 4.06 -4.79
CA ILE A 23 -5.27 4.09 -3.78
C ILE A 23 -3.98 3.53 -4.35
N VAL A 24 -4.05 2.39 -5.05
CA VAL A 24 -2.89 1.76 -5.68
C VAL A 24 -2.33 2.65 -6.80
N ASP A 25 -3.20 3.27 -7.60
CA ASP A 25 -2.79 4.15 -8.70
C ASP A 25 -2.08 5.40 -8.19
N ARG A 26 -2.50 5.95 -7.06
CA ARG A 26 -1.82 7.09 -6.44
C ARG A 26 -0.42 6.72 -6.00
N LEU A 27 -0.28 5.55 -5.41
CA LEU A 27 1.03 5.04 -5.00
C LEU A 27 1.93 4.89 -6.22
N ARG A 28 1.41 4.32 -7.30
CA ARG A 28 2.15 4.15 -8.55
C ARG A 28 2.61 5.50 -9.10
N THR A 29 1.71 6.48 -9.15
CA THR A 29 2.02 7.81 -9.66
C THR A 29 3.13 8.48 -8.85
N ASN A 30 3.05 8.42 -7.52
CA ASN A 30 4.07 9.00 -6.65
C ASN A 30 5.43 8.35 -6.87
N VAL A 31 5.45 7.03 -7.00
CA VAL A 31 6.68 6.27 -7.19
C VAL A 31 7.30 6.58 -8.55
N GLU A 32 6.49 6.56 -9.61
CA GLU A 32 6.98 6.76 -10.97
C GLU A 32 7.44 8.20 -11.22
N ASN A 33 6.77 9.18 -10.62
CA ASN A 33 7.15 10.59 -10.76
C ASN A 33 8.55 10.89 -10.20
N ASP A 34 9.02 10.07 -9.27
CA ASP A 34 10.33 10.27 -8.64
C ASP A 34 11.38 9.27 -9.15
N GLY A 35 11.15 8.68 -10.31
CA GLY A 35 12.10 7.78 -10.96
C GLY A 35 12.06 6.34 -10.47
N GLY A 36 11.12 6.00 -9.59
CA GLY A 36 10.93 4.62 -9.17
C GLY A 36 10.00 3.87 -10.09
N SER A 37 9.69 2.63 -9.74
CA SER A 37 8.78 1.80 -10.53
C SER A 37 8.10 0.76 -9.68
N ILE A 38 6.92 0.33 -10.12
CA ILE A 38 6.22 -0.81 -9.54
C ILE A 38 6.82 -2.08 -10.13
N VAL A 39 7.34 -2.94 -9.26
CA VAL A 39 7.95 -4.22 -9.67
C VAL A 39 6.88 -5.29 -9.76
N GLY A 40 5.93 -5.30 -8.84
CA GLY A 40 4.85 -6.28 -8.87
C GLY A 40 3.75 -5.92 -7.89
N ILE A 41 2.54 -6.43 -8.17
CA ILE A 41 1.38 -6.27 -7.31
C ILE A 41 0.79 -7.66 -7.12
N ASP A 42 0.64 -8.06 -5.84
CA ASP A 42 0.09 -9.35 -5.48
C ASP A 42 -1.19 -9.10 -4.68
N GLU A 43 -2.33 -9.40 -5.27
CA GLU A 43 -3.63 -9.21 -4.64
C GLU A 43 -4.04 -10.48 -3.91
N TRP A 44 -4.06 -10.39 -2.58
CA TRP A 44 -4.42 -11.54 -1.74
C TRP A 44 -5.94 -11.65 -1.51
N GLY A 45 -6.67 -10.55 -1.73
CA GLY A 45 -8.12 -10.51 -1.53
C GLY A 45 -8.49 -10.29 -0.07
N LYS A 46 -9.78 -10.55 0.23
CA LYS A 46 -10.32 -10.32 1.57
C LYS A 46 -9.85 -11.41 2.53
N ARG A 47 -9.35 -10.99 3.68
CA ARG A 47 -8.86 -11.90 4.71
C ARG A 47 -9.30 -11.43 6.09
N LYS A 48 -9.45 -12.38 7.00
CA LYS A 48 -9.81 -12.11 8.39
C LYS A 48 -8.60 -11.53 9.11
N LEU A 49 -8.81 -10.45 9.87
CA LEU A 49 -7.77 -9.81 10.67
C LEU A 49 -7.58 -10.57 11.98
N ALA A 50 -6.35 -10.53 12.52
CA ALA A 50 -6.05 -11.13 13.81
C ALA A 50 -6.79 -10.43 14.96
N TYR A 51 -7.07 -9.13 14.77
CA TYR A 51 -7.83 -8.30 15.70
C TYR A 51 -8.52 -7.20 14.89
N GLU A 52 -9.57 -6.60 15.47
CA GLU A 52 -10.27 -5.53 14.79
C GLU A 52 -9.41 -4.30 14.61
N ILE A 53 -9.51 -3.70 13.41
CA ILE A 53 -8.87 -2.42 13.10
C ILE A 53 -9.97 -1.50 12.59
N LYS A 54 -10.15 -0.33 13.23
CA LYS A 54 -11.20 0.64 12.88
C LYS A 54 -12.58 -0.02 12.79
N LYS A 55 -12.86 -0.93 13.74
CA LYS A 55 -14.12 -1.68 13.84
C LYS A 55 -14.36 -2.67 12.69
N GLU A 56 -13.32 -2.98 11.92
CA GLU A 56 -13.39 -4.00 10.85
C GLU A 56 -12.69 -5.26 11.30
N SER A 57 -13.32 -6.41 11.10
CA SER A 57 -12.75 -7.72 11.42
C SER A 57 -12.08 -8.37 10.22
N GLU A 58 -12.28 -7.80 9.04
CA GLU A 58 -11.68 -8.26 7.79
C GLU A 58 -11.06 -7.11 7.03
N GLY A 59 -10.16 -7.42 6.10
CA GLY A 59 -9.55 -6.42 5.25
C GLY A 59 -9.14 -7.01 3.91
N VAL A 60 -8.99 -6.15 2.91
CA VAL A 60 -8.52 -6.54 1.60
C VAL A 60 -7.01 -6.34 1.58
N TYR A 61 -6.27 -7.43 1.38
CA TYR A 61 -4.81 -7.44 1.41
C TYR A 61 -4.23 -7.31 0.00
N THR A 62 -3.29 -6.39 -0.15
CA THR A 62 -2.52 -6.24 -1.38
C THR A 62 -1.06 -6.05 -0.99
N VAL A 63 -0.17 -6.79 -1.66
CA VAL A 63 1.27 -6.65 -1.45
C VAL A 63 1.87 -6.04 -2.71
N ILE A 64 2.53 -4.89 -2.55
CA ILE A 64 3.09 -4.14 -3.67
C ILE A 64 4.61 -4.08 -3.49
N THR A 65 5.34 -4.56 -4.49
CA THR A 65 6.79 -4.43 -4.53
C THR A 65 7.16 -3.30 -5.47
N PHE A 66 7.96 -2.36 -4.99
CA PHE A 66 8.30 -1.17 -5.78
C PHE A 66 9.69 -0.66 -5.41
N THR A 67 10.24 0.16 -6.29
CA THR A 67 11.48 0.88 -6.04
C THR A 67 11.18 2.36 -5.86
N ALA A 68 11.83 2.98 -4.90
CA ALA A 68 11.63 4.41 -4.61
C ALA A 68 12.77 4.95 -3.77
N THR A 69 12.86 6.29 -3.73
CA THR A 69 13.76 6.96 -2.79
C THR A 69 13.14 6.95 -1.40
N PRO A 70 13.94 7.09 -0.33
CA PRO A 70 13.38 7.22 1.02
C PRO A 70 12.40 8.38 1.16
N GLN A 71 12.60 9.46 0.43
CA GLN A 71 11.69 10.61 0.46
C GLN A 71 10.32 10.26 -0.12
N THR A 72 10.31 9.56 -1.25
CA THR A 72 9.06 9.12 -1.87
C THR A 72 8.35 8.09 -0.99
N LEU A 73 9.11 7.20 -0.36
CA LEU A 73 8.53 6.24 0.59
C LEU A 73 7.84 6.97 1.74
N ALA A 74 8.50 7.96 2.34
CA ALA A 74 7.92 8.72 3.44
C ALA A 74 6.64 9.43 3.02
N GLU A 75 6.63 10.04 1.84
CA GLU A 75 5.45 10.72 1.30
C GLU A 75 4.31 9.73 1.05
N THR A 76 4.63 8.56 0.50
CA THR A 76 3.66 7.50 0.24
C THR A 76 3.03 7.03 1.55
N GLU A 77 3.85 6.79 2.57
CA GLU A 77 3.35 6.37 3.88
C GLU A 77 2.48 7.45 4.52
N ARG A 78 2.84 8.72 4.35
CA ARG A 78 2.04 9.83 4.85
C ARG A 78 0.65 9.84 4.21
N VAL A 79 0.59 9.69 2.90
CA VAL A 79 -0.68 9.67 2.16
C VAL A 79 -1.54 8.48 2.60
N LEU A 80 -0.92 7.30 2.77
CA LEU A 80 -1.65 6.12 3.23
C LEU A 80 -2.18 6.31 4.65
N SER A 81 -1.42 6.96 5.53
CA SER A 81 -1.82 7.15 6.91
C SER A 81 -3.03 8.09 7.06
N ILE A 82 -3.26 8.98 6.09
CA ILE A 82 -4.40 9.90 6.11
C ILE A 82 -5.56 9.44 5.22
N THR A 83 -5.44 8.29 4.59
CA THR A 83 -6.49 7.73 3.73
C THR A 83 -7.43 6.89 4.58
N ASP A 84 -8.68 7.30 4.69
CA ASP A 84 -9.66 6.67 5.60
C ASP A 84 -9.90 5.20 5.30
N GLU A 85 -9.87 4.81 4.02
CA GLU A 85 -10.12 3.43 3.61
C GLU A 85 -8.96 2.49 3.93
N VAL A 86 -7.79 3.02 4.22
CA VAL A 86 -6.63 2.19 4.59
C VAL A 86 -6.72 1.86 6.07
N LEU A 87 -6.84 0.56 6.38
CA LEU A 87 -6.89 0.09 7.76
C LEU A 87 -5.50 0.03 8.36
N ARG A 88 -4.55 -0.49 7.59
CA ARG A 88 -3.17 -0.63 8.04
C ARG A 88 -2.25 -0.81 6.83
N PHE A 89 -1.01 -0.43 6.99
CA PHE A 89 0.03 -0.73 6.01
C PHE A 89 1.33 -1.02 6.74
N LYS A 90 2.18 -1.81 6.10
CA LYS A 90 3.51 -2.12 6.62
C LYS A 90 4.49 -2.17 5.46
N THR A 91 5.58 -1.43 5.59
CA THR A 91 6.63 -1.38 4.57
C THR A 91 7.86 -2.12 5.08
N THR A 92 8.44 -2.95 4.23
CA THR A 92 9.67 -3.68 4.52
C THR A 92 10.67 -3.35 3.40
N ARG A 93 11.89 -2.99 3.79
CA ARG A 93 12.95 -2.77 2.82
C ARG A 93 13.51 -4.14 2.42
N LEU A 94 13.56 -4.37 1.11
CA LEU A 94 14.11 -5.62 0.57
C LEU A 94 15.59 -5.43 0.24
N LYS A 95 16.36 -6.48 0.44
CA LYS A 95 17.76 -6.47 0.01
C LYS A 95 17.79 -6.66 -1.50
N SER A 96 18.58 -5.84 -2.16
CA SER A 96 18.80 -5.93 -3.60
C SER A 96 19.94 -6.88 -3.91
#